data_5133457bea2c6e12b059d533db74bc29
#
_entry.id   5133457bea2c6e12b059d533db74bc29
#
_cell.length_a   1.000
_cell.length_b   1.000
_cell.length_c   1.000
_cell.angle_alpha   90.00
_cell.angle_beta   90.00
_cell.angle_gamma   90.00
#
_symmetry.space_group_name_H-M   'P 1'
#
loop_
_entity.id
_entity.type
_entity.pdbx_description
1 polymer ?
#
loop_
_entity_poly.entity_id
_entity_poly.type
_entity_poly.pdbx_seq_one_letter_code
_entity_poly.pdbx_strand_id
1 'polypeptide(L)' 'MERRSTEALRLELVELLRRQSELLNARELGTTSDGEILDYELRQEVIRDICQQLANSSAA' A
#
# COMPACT_ATOMS: atom_id res chain seq x y z
N MET A 1 -5.47 22.73 6.09
CA MET A 1 -5.30 21.29 5.89
C MET A 1 -3.99 21.02 5.18
N GLU A 2 -3.24 20.13 5.74
CA GLU A 2 -1.92 19.84 5.19
C GLU A 2 -1.95 18.78 4.12
N ARG A 3 -1.19 19.02 3.08
CA ARG A 3 -0.97 18.02 2.06
C ARG A 3 0.29 17.24 2.41
N ARG A 4 0.21 15.95 2.25
CA ARG A 4 1.41 15.15 2.36
C ARG A 4 2.34 15.48 1.22
N SER A 5 3.62 15.58 1.53
CA SER A 5 4.61 15.80 0.48
C SER A 5 4.70 14.55 -0.38
N THR A 6 5.16 14.74 -1.62
CA THR A 6 5.38 13.62 -2.54
C THR A 6 6.33 12.61 -1.93
N GLU A 7 7.35 13.10 -1.23
CA GLU A 7 8.33 12.23 -0.59
C GLU A 7 7.69 11.38 0.50
N ALA A 8 6.83 11.97 1.32
CA ALA A 8 6.13 11.23 2.37
C ALA A 8 5.23 10.16 1.78
N LEU A 9 4.54 10.48 0.67
CA LEU A 9 3.69 9.51 -0.01
C LEU A 9 4.50 8.34 -0.56
N ARG A 10 5.68 8.63 -1.12
CA ARG A 10 6.54 7.58 -1.65
C ARG A 10 7.02 6.64 -0.55
N LEU A 11 7.41 7.21 0.59
CA LEU A 11 7.87 6.40 1.71
C LEU A 11 6.75 5.51 2.24
N GLU A 12 5.55 6.07 2.34
CA GLU A 12 4.39 5.30 2.77
C GLU A 12 4.08 4.18 1.78
N LEU A 13 4.18 4.47 0.49
CA LEU A 13 3.93 3.48 -0.54
C LEU A 13 4.92 2.31 -0.44
N VAL A 14 6.21 2.63 -0.28
CA VAL A 14 7.23 1.59 -0.15
C VAL A 14 6.92 0.69 1.05
N GLU A 15 6.54 1.28 2.17
CA GLU A 15 6.22 0.53 3.38
C GLU A 15 5.02 -0.39 3.16
N LEU A 16 4.00 0.13 2.50
CA LEU A 16 2.80 -0.66 2.21
C LEU A 16 3.10 -1.80 1.26
N LEU A 17 3.90 -1.53 0.23
CA LEU A 17 4.28 -2.57 -0.74
C LEU A 17 5.09 -3.67 -0.07
N ARG A 18 5.95 -3.30 0.88
CA ARG A 18 6.74 -4.28 1.61
C ARG A 18 5.82 -5.19 2.42
N ARG A 19 4.83 -4.62 3.09
CA ARG A 19 3.87 -5.40 3.86
C ARG A 19 3.06 -6.34 2.98
N GLN A 20 2.67 -5.87 1.80
CA GLN A 20 1.95 -6.69 0.85
C GLN A 20 2.79 -7.88 0.40
N SER A 21 4.07 -7.63 0.14
CA SER A 21 4.99 -8.67 -0.27
C SER A 21 5.14 -9.73 0.81
N GLU A 22 5.27 -9.30 2.07
CA GLU A 22 5.39 -10.22 3.20
C GLU A 22 4.13 -11.07 3.34
N LEU A 23 2.98 -10.46 3.15
CA LEU A 23 1.72 -11.16 3.29
C LEU A 23 1.51 -12.16 2.15
N LEU A 24 1.90 -11.80 0.93
CA LEU A 24 1.84 -12.74 -0.19
C LEU A 24 2.71 -13.96 0.06
N ASN A 25 3.88 -13.72 0.63
CA ASN A 25 4.79 -14.79 1.00
C ASN A 25 4.15 -15.74 2.02
N ALA A 26 3.54 -15.17 3.04
CA ALA A 26 2.86 -15.95 4.07
C ALA A 26 1.69 -16.73 3.48
N ARG A 27 0.99 -16.14 2.50
CA ARG A 27 -0.13 -16.79 1.85
C ARG A 27 0.33 -18.03 1.07
N GLU A 28 1.46 -17.92 0.40
CA GLU A 28 2.03 -19.06 -0.33
C GLU A 28 2.37 -20.20 0.61
N LEU A 29 2.78 -19.87 1.83
CA LEU A 29 3.11 -20.86 2.85
C LEU A 29 1.88 -21.39 3.57
N GLY A 30 0.70 -20.84 3.26
CA GLY A 30 -0.54 -21.27 3.88
C GLY A 30 -0.71 -20.82 5.31
N THR A 31 -0.07 -19.73 5.69
CA THR A 31 -0.09 -19.24 7.07
C THR A 31 -0.95 -18.00 7.27
N THR A 32 -1.71 -17.58 6.26
CA THR A 32 -2.55 -16.40 6.39
C THR A 32 -3.93 -16.74 6.95
N SER A 33 -4.49 -15.83 7.73
CA SER A 33 -5.85 -15.91 8.22
C SER A 33 -6.77 -15.07 7.34
N ASP A 34 -8.09 -15.24 7.54
CA ASP A 34 -9.08 -14.45 6.81
C ASP A 34 -8.92 -12.97 7.09
N GLY A 35 -8.59 -12.61 8.35
CA GLY A 35 -8.36 -11.22 8.70
C GLY A 35 -7.19 -10.61 7.96
N GLU A 36 -6.14 -11.39 7.76
CA GLU A 36 -4.98 -10.92 7.03
C GLU A 36 -5.28 -10.72 5.55
N ILE A 37 -6.13 -11.56 4.99
CA ILE A 37 -6.54 -11.42 3.59
C ILE A 37 -7.35 -10.14 3.44
N LEU A 38 -8.23 -9.85 4.38
CA LEU A 38 -9.00 -8.61 4.36
C LEU A 38 -8.09 -7.40 4.49
N ASP A 39 -7.11 -7.46 5.37
CA ASP A 39 -6.12 -6.41 5.52
C ASP A 39 -5.37 -6.17 4.22
N TYR A 40 -5.04 -7.23 3.51
CA TYR A 40 -4.39 -7.13 2.22
C TYR A 40 -5.25 -6.34 1.24
N GLU A 41 -6.53 -6.67 1.17
CA GLU A 41 -7.44 -6.00 0.24
C GLU A 41 -7.59 -4.51 0.57
N LEU A 42 -7.73 -4.20 1.85
CA LEU A 42 -7.85 -2.81 2.29
C LEU A 42 -6.57 -2.03 2.00
N ARG A 43 -5.44 -2.66 2.25
CA ARG A 43 -4.15 -2.02 1.99
C ARG A 43 -3.95 -1.80 0.50
N GLN A 44 -4.45 -2.69 -0.33
CA GLN A 44 -4.37 -2.54 -1.77
C GLN A 44 -5.12 -1.30 -2.24
N GLU A 45 -6.25 -0.99 -1.62
CA GLU A 45 -7.00 0.23 -1.94
C GLU A 45 -6.22 1.47 -1.56
N VAL A 46 -5.55 1.46 -0.40
CA VAL A 46 -4.73 2.58 0.04
C VAL A 46 -3.56 2.79 -0.93
N ILE A 47 -2.94 1.70 -1.35
CA ILE A 47 -1.83 1.77 -2.30
C ILE A 47 -2.29 2.41 -3.60
N ARG A 48 -3.44 2.00 -4.09
CA ARG A 48 -3.99 2.55 -5.32
C ARG A 48 -4.26 4.04 -5.19
N ASP A 49 -4.78 4.46 -4.05
CA ASP A 49 -5.06 5.86 -3.78
C ASP A 49 -3.77 6.68 -3.76
N ILE A 50 -2.75 6.17 -3.10
CA ILE A 50 -1.46 6.86 -3.04
C ILE A 50 -0.84 6.96 -4.44
N CYS A 51 -0.92 5.91 -5.21
CA CYS A 51 -0.40 5.92 -6.58
C CYS A 51 -1.10 6.99 -7.42
N GLN A 52 -2.42 7.11 -7.23
CA GLN A 52 -3.18 8.12 -7.95
C GLN A 52 -2.77 9.53 -7.53
N GLN A 53 -2.55 9.74 -6.24
CA GLN A 53 -2.09 11.03 -5.74
C GLN A 53 -0.73 11.39 -6.32
N LEU A 54 0.17 10.43 -6.36
CA LEU A 54 1.50 10.65 -6.92
C LEU A 54 1.44 10.97 -8.41
N ALA A 55 0.58 10.27 -9.14
CA ALA A 55 0.40 10.52 -10.56
C ALA A 55 -0.14 11.93 -10.80
N ASN A 56 -1.10 12.35 -9.99
CA ASN A 56 -1.67 13.69 -10.11
C ASN A 56 -0.63 14.77 -9.80
N SER A 57 0.22 14.51 -8.81
CA SER A 57 1.31 15.42 -8.48
C SER A 57 2.28 15.56 -9.64
N SER A 58 2.58 14.46 -10.29
CA SER A 58 3.53 14.45 -11.41
C SER A 58 2.96 15.14 -12.65
N ALA A 59 1.64 15.14 -12.78
CA ALA A 59 0.98 15.74 -13.93
C ALA A 59 0.94 17.25 -13.84
N ALA A 60 1.20 17.80 -12.68
CA ALA A 60 1.23 19.25 -12.52
C ALA A 60 2.49 19.85 -13.13
#